data_87bd54135544506150f18f3d040a0b3e
#
_entry.id   87bd54135544506150f18f3d040a0b3e
#
_cell.length_a   1.000
_cell.length_b   1.000
_cell.length_c   1.000
_cell.angle_alpha   90.00
_cell.angle_beta   90.00
_cell.angle_gamma   90.00
#
_symmetry.space_group_name_H-M   'P 1'
#
loop_
_entity.id
_entity.type
_entity.pdbx_description
1 polymer ?
#
loop_
_entity_poly.entity_id
_entity_poly.type
_entity_poly.pdbx_seq_one_letter_code
_entity_poly.pdbx_strand_id
1 'polypeptide(L)'
;MGFKELTKFNDARLAKQVWQLSHDTSSLFYRVFKAKYFPNDTIFDAKQKSSSYAWKSILRARKVVAMGAKWRVGDGQSIKVFKDNWLPGLLGGKISSIHSGLDRNLSVAELMASDKGSWNVQVIDTYFLPHEAQQIKAIPLCVVPQSDYLYWSLEKNGICQ
;
A
#
# COMPACT_ATOMS: atom_id res chain seq x y z
N MET A 1 -22.41 -14.40 -24.98
CA MET A 1 -21.23 -14.56 -24.11
C MET A 1 -20.29 -13.33 -24.05
N GLY A 2 -20.38 -12.34 -24.92
CA GLY A 2 -19.42 -11.22 -25.02
C GLY A 2 -19.46 -10.13 -23.94
N PHE A 3 -20.61 -9.84 -23.33
CA PHE A 3 -20.74 -8.68 -22.43
C PHE A 3 -20.02 -8.82 -21.06
N LYS A 4 -19.88 -10.01 -20.51
CA LYS A 4 -19.12 -10.24 -19.27
C LYS A 4 -17.62 -10.02 -19.45
N GLU A 5 -17.08 -10.29 -20.63
CA GLU A 5 -15.67 -10.06 -20.94
C GLU A 5 -15.35 -8.57 -21.10
N LEU A 6 -16.27 -7.80 -21.70
CA LEU A 6 -16.11 -6.35 -21.84
C LEU A 6 -16.05 -5.63 -20.47
N THR A 7 -16.86 -6.05 -19.52
CA THR A 7 -16.84 -5.48 -18.17
C THR A 7 -15.52 -5.78 -17.46
N LYS A 8 -15.05 -7.03 -17.50
CA LYS A 8 -13.77 -7.43 -16.93
C LYS A 8 -12.59 -6.71 -17.60
N PHE A 9 -12.65 -6.54 -18.92
CA PHE A 9 -11.64 -5.80 -19.67
C PHE A 9 -11.59 -4.32 -19.27
N ASN A 10 -12.77 -3.70 -19.11
CA ASN A 10 -12.83 -2.31 -18.64
C ASN A 10 -12.32 -2.15 -17.22
N ASP A 11 -12.67 -3.07 -16.33
CA ASP A 11 -12.16 -3.07 -14.95
C ASP A 11 -10.62 -3.23 -14.90
N ALA A 12 -10.06 -4.07 -15.76
CA ALA A 12 -8.61 -4.22 -15.88
C ALA A 12 -7.92 -2.94 -16.38
N ARG A 13 -8.53 -2.25 -17.38
CA ARG A 13 -8.01 -0.95 -17.84
C ARG A 13 -8.07 0.12 -16.76
N LEU A 14 -9.16 0.19 -16.03
CA LEU A 14 -9.31 1.12 -14.90
C LEU A 14 -8.32 0.80 -13.77
N ALA A 15 -8.12 -0.48 -13.46
CA ALA A 15 -7.12 -0.91 -12.49
C ALA A 15 -5.71 -0.48 -12.91
N LYS A 16 -5.36 -0.60 -14.20
CA LYS A 16 -4.09 -0.08 -14.72
C LYS A 16 -3.93 1.42 -14.52
N GLN A 17 -5.00 2.21 -14.70
CA GLN A 17 -4.96 3.65 -14.45
C GLN A 17 -4.75 3.98 -12.97
N VAL A 18 -5.42 3.25 -12.07
CA VAL A 18 -5.18 3.38 -10.62
C VAL A 18 -3.73 3.03 -10.27
N TRP A 19 -3.22 1.95 -10.85
CA TRP A 19 -1.83 1.55 -10.68
C TRP A 19 -0.86 2.63 -11.14
N GLN A 20 -1.10 3.21 -12.32
CA GLN A 20 -0.31 4.33 -12.84
C GLN A 20 -0.36 5.55 -11.91
N LEU A 21 -1.54 5.89 -11.35
CA LEU A 21 -1.70 6.97 -10.38
C LEU A 21 -1.03 6.69 -9.02
N SER A 22 -0.67 5.46 -8.72
CA SER A 22 0.04 5.10 -7.48
C SER A 22 1.58 5.08 -7.64
N HIS A 23 2.09 4.91 -8.87
CA HIS A 23 3.52 4.70 -9.12
C HIS A 23 4.19 5.81 -9.92
N ASP A 24 3.52 6.31 -10.96
CA ASP A 24 4.12 7.25 -11.91
C ASP A 24 3.80 8.69 -11.52
N THR A 25 4.47 9.17 -10.49
CA THR A 25 4.27 10.54 -9.97
C THR A 25 4.78 11.62 -10.91
N SER A 26 5.60 11.28 -11.90
CA SER A 26 6.17 12.20 -12.88
C SER A 26 5.26 12.47 -14.07
N SER A 27 4.33 11.55 -14.35
CA SER A 27 3.46 11.65 -15.52
C SER A 27 2.51 12.85 -15.46
N LEU A 28 2.19 13.41 -16.65
CA LEU A 28 1.17 14.44 -16.75
C LEU A 28 -0.18 13.97 -16.23
N PHE A 29 -0.52 12.70 -16.46
CA PHE A 29 -1.74 12.08 -15.97
C PHE A 29 -1.82 12.14 -14.44
N TYR A 30 -0.75 11.72 -13.74
CA TYR A 30 -0.68 11.84 -12.29
C TYR A 30 -0.82 13.29 -11.81
N ARG A 31 -0.04 14.20 -12.37
CA ARG A 31 -0.01 15.61 -11.96
C ARG A 31 -1.39 16.27 -12.08
N VAL A 32 -2.09 16.04 -13.19
CA VAL A 32 -3.43 16.58 -13.41
C VAL A 32 -4.45 15.98 -12.43
N PHE A 33 -4.45 14.66 -12.27
CA PHE A 33 -5.38 13.99 -11.37
C PHE A 33 -5.09 14.31 -9.91
N LYS A 34 -3.83 14.37 -9.51
CA LYS A 34 -3.39 14.75 -8.17
C LYS A 34 -3.90 16.14 -7.80
N ALA A 35 -3.63 17.13 -8.64
CA ALA A 35 -4.03 18.52 -8.38
C ALA A 35 -5.56 18.67 -8.27
N LYS A 36 -6.31 17.96 -9.10
CA LYS A 36 -7.77 18.12 -9.20
C LYS A 36 -8.56 17.30 -8.17
N TYR A 37 -8.13 16.08 -7.88
CA TYR A 37 -8.98 15.11 -7.17
C TYR A 37 -8.46 14.69 -5.80
N PHE A 38 -7.14 14.70 -5.58
CA PHE A 38 -6.54 14.26 -4.31
C PHE A 38 -5.25 15.05 -3.95
N PRO A 39 -5.29 16.38 -3.89
CA PRO A 39 -4.10 17.21 -3.71
C PRO A 39 -3.30 16.85 -2.45
N ASN A 40 -3.96 16.50 -1.36
CA ASN A 40 -3.35 16.22 -0.07
C ASN A 40 -3.36 14.73 0.32
N ASP A 41 -4.00 13.88 -0.50
CA ASP A 41 -4.21 12.47 -0.20
C ASP A 41 -3.41 11.57 -1.18
N THR A 42 -3.38 10.27 -0.93
CA THR A 42 -3.00 9.26 -1.93
C THR A 42 -4.20 8.87 -2.79
N ILE A 43 -3.97 8.19 -3.92
CA ILE A 43 -5.07 7.64 -4.73
C ILE A 43 -5.93 6.67 -3.90
N PHE A 44 -5.34 5.99 -2.92
CA PHE A 44 -6.03 5.02 -2.07
C PHE A 44 -6.90 5.68 -0.99
N ASP A 45 -6.53 6.86 -0.51
CA ASP A 45 -7.28 7.63 0.50
C ASP A 45 -8.21 8.68 -0.11
N ALA A 46 -8.10 8.92 -1.41
CA ALA A 46 -8.84 9.95 -2.11
C ALA A 46 -10.36 9.83 -1.93
N LYS A 47 -11.00 10.94 -1.61
CA LYS A 47 -12.45 11.01 -1.38
C LYS A 47 -13.19 11.35 -2.67
N GLN A 48 -14.43 10.87 -2.77
CA GLN A 48 -15.31 11.19 -3.88
C GLN A 48 -15.89 12.61 -3.72
N LYS A 49 -15.08 13.63 -4.01
CA LYS A 49 -15.52 15.03 -3.94
C LYS A 49 -16.08 15.56 -5.26
N SER A 50 -15.93 14.83 -6.36
CA SER A 50 -16.31 15.27 -7.70
C SER A 50 -17.35 14.35 -8.34
N SER A 51 -18.23 14.94 -9.14
CA SER A 51 -19.25 14.23 -9.93
C SER A 51 -18.74 13.63 -11.24
N SER A 52 -17.46 13.80 -11.60
CA SER A 52 -16.87 13.27 -12.83
C SER A 52 -17.04 11.74 -12.90
N TYR A 53 -17.65 11.28 -14.01
CA TYR A 53 -17.84 9.85 -14.26
C TYR A 53 -16.53 9.08 -14.32
N ALA A 54 -15.52 9.65 -14.96
CA ALA A 54 -14.18 9.07 -15.04
C ALA A 54 -13.55 8.88 -13.64
N TRP A 55 -13.67 9.89 -12.79
CA TRP A 55 -13.16 9.80 -11.41
C TRP A 55 -13.87 8.73 -10.58
N LYS A 56 -15.20 8.66 -10.69
CA LYS A 56 -15.98 7.61 -10.01
C LYS A 56 -15.56 6.20 -10.45
N SER A 57 -15.28 6.02 -11.73
CA SER A 57 -14.84 4.74 -12.29
C SER A 57 -13.46 4.35 -11.78
N ILE A 58 -12.51 5.30 -11.70
CA ILE A 58 -11.18 5.11 -11.11
C ILE A 58 -11.29 4.74 -9.63
N LEU A 59 -12.10 5.45 -8.84
CA LEU A 59 -12.29 5.14 -7.43
C LEU A 59 -12.91 3.75 -7.20
N ARG A 60 -13.77 3.30 -8.10
CA ARG A 60 -14.32 1.93 -8.04
C ARG A 60 -13.25 0.89 -8.28
N ALA A 61 -12.41 1.09 -9.29
CA ALA A 61 -11.31 0.18 -9.62
C ALA A 61 -10.21 0.15 -8.54
N ARG A 62 -10.09 1.22 -7.73
CA ARG A 62 -9.16 1.29 -6.61
C ARG A 62 -9.26 0.11 -5.65
N LYS A 63 -10.48 -0.38 -5.38
CA LYS A 63 -10.71 -1.53 -4.49
C LYS A 63 -10.05 -2.81 -5.03
N VAL A 64 -10.11 -3.01 -6.34
CA VAL A 64 -9.49 -4.17 -7.01
C VAL A 64 -7.97 -4.10 -6.87
N VAL A 65 -7.39 -2.92 -7.10
CA VAL A 65 -5.96 -2.72 -6.96
C VAL A 65 -5.51 -2.91 -5.51
N ALA A 66 -6.25 -2.35 -4.55
CA ALA A 66 -5.93 -2.48 -3.14
C ALA A 66 -5.95 -3.92 -2.61
N MET A 67 -6.75 -4.81 -3.23
CA MET A 67 -6.76 -6.24 -2.88
C MET A 67 -5.53 -7.00 -3.38
N GLY A 68 -4.98 -6.61 -4.53
CA GLY A 68 -3.85 -7.29 -5.16
C GLY A 68 -2.50 -6.62 -4.92
N ALA A 69 -2.50 -5.35 -4.61
CA ALA A 69 -1.29 -4.59 -4.35
C ALA A 69 -0.78 -4.83 -2.92
N LYS A 70 0.54 -4.98 -2.80
CA LYS A 70 1.24 -5.07 -1.52
C LYS A 70 2.36 -4.06 -1.48
N TRP A 71 2.60 -3.53 -0.30
CA TRP A 71 3.74 -2.68 -0.05
C TRP A 71 4.99 -3.50 0.22
N ARG A 72 6.09 -3.12 -0.39
CA ARG A 72 7.42 -3.53 0.01
C ARG A 72 8.03 -2.46 0.88
N VAL A 73 8.50 -2.88 2.04
CA VAL A 73 9.12 -2.00 3.02
C VAL A 73 10.51 -1.61 2.54
N GLY A 74 10.72 -0.32 2.41
CA GLY A 74 12.01 0.32 2.20
C GLY A 74 12.41 1.10 3.44
N ASP A 75 12.15 2.41 3.45
CA ASP A 75 12.39 3.29 4.61
C ASP A 75 11.19 3.34 5.58
N GLY A 76 10.08 2.72 5.26
CA GLY A 76 8.88 2.59 6.09
C GLY A 76 8.08 3.88 6.26
N GLN A 77 8.44 4.97 5.59
CA GLN A 77 7.82 6.29 5.82
C GLN A 77 6.43 6.43 5.16
N SER A 78 6.27 5.79 4.02
CA SER A 78 5.03 5.88 3.23
C SER A 78 3.97 4.87 3.65
N ILE A 79 4.34 3.85 4.42
CA ILE A 79 3.47 2.72 4.79
C ILE A 79 2.86 2.97 6.17
N LYS A 80 1.54 2.88 6.25
CA LYS A 80 0.80 2.94 7.52
C LYS A 80 0.57 1.55 8.07
N VAL A 81 1.06 1.30 9.28
CA VAL A 81 1.08 -0.02 9.94
C VAL A 81 -0.28 -0.70 9.92
N PHE A 82 -1.36 0.02 10.26
CA PHE A 82 -2.70 -0.54 10.43
C PHE A 82 -3.61 -0.39 9.20
N LYS A 83 -3.22 0.40 8.20
CA LYS A 83 -4.06 0.68 7.03
C LYS A 83 -3.62 -0.08 5.80
N ASP A 84 -2.32 -0.18 5.60
CA ASP A 84 -1.73 -0.68 4.36
C ASP A 84 -1.52 -2.20 4.40
N ASN A 85 -1.45 -2.79 3.21
CA ASN A 85 -1.21 -4.20 3.03
C ASN A 85 0.30 -4.41 2.80
N TRP A 86 1.05 -4.68 3.84
CA TRP A 86 2.50 -4.80 3.79
C TRP A 86 3.08 -6.08 4.39
N LEU A 87 2.27 -6.84 5.16
CA LEU A 87 2.74 -8.10 5.73
C LEU A 87 2.59 -9.26 4.73
N PRO A 88 3.68 -9.96 4.39
CA PRO A 88 3.60 -11.21 3.64
C PRO A 88 2.96 -12.30 4.51
N GLY A 89 2.10 -13.13 3.91
CA GLY A 89 1.57 -14.34 4.57
C GLY A 89 0.28 -14.17 5.38
N LEU A 90 -0.12 -12.97 5.76
CA LEU A 90 -1.44 -12.75 6.34
C LEU A 90 -2.53 -12.65 5.26
N LEU A 91 -3.67 -13.28 5.52
CA LEU A 91 -4.89 -13.08 4.72
C LEU A 91 -5.25 -11.59 4.74
N GLY A 92 -5.07 -10.93 3.58
CA GLY A 92 -5.27 -9.48 3.46
C GLY A 92 -4.06 -8.61 3.81
N GLY A 93 -2.93 -9.18 4.29
CA GLY A 93 -1.66 -8.46 4.54
C GLY A 93 -1.73 -7.32 5.56
N LYS A 94 -2.80 -7.29 6.35
CA LYS A 94 -3.06 -6.24 7.35
C LYS A 94 -2.94 -6.77 8.76
N ILE A 95 -2.46 -5.91 9.63
CA ILE A 95 -2.41 -6.16 11.06
C ILE A 95 -3.83 -6.12 11.64
N SER A 96 -4.17 -7.10 12.43
CA SER A 96 -5.44 -7.21 13.14
C SER A 96 -5.36 -6.78 14.60
N SER A 97 -4.16 -6.70 15.15
CA SER A 97 -3.94 -6.20 16.52
C SER A 97 -4.48 -4.79 16.69
N ILE A 98 -5.43 -4.62 17.61
CA ILE A 98 -5.91 -3.30 18.02
C ILE A 98 -5.34 -3.08 19.43
N HIS A 99 -4.20 -2.43 19.54
CA HIS A 99 -3.67 -2.06 20.83
C HIS A 99 -4.01 -0.62 21.17
N SER A 100 -4.57 -0.42 22.35
CA SER A 100 -4.90 0.87 22.96
C SER A 100 -3.64 1.61 23.42
N GLY A 101 -2.77 1.99 22.52
CA GLY A 101 -1.52 2.68 22.89
C GLY A 101 -0.70 3.13 21.68
N LEU A 102 -1.03 2.66 20.49
CA LEU A 102 -0.37 3.09 19.27
C LEU A 102 -1.29 4.00 18.43
N ASP A 103 -0.69 5.00 17.81
CA ASP A 103 -1.40 5.85 16.86
C ASP A 103 -1.86 5.02 15.64
N ARG A 104 -3.12 5.17 15.27
CA ARG A 104 -3.68 4.55 14.06
C ARG A 104 -2.97 4.97 12.77
N ASN A 105 -2.26 6.10 12.80
CA ASN A 105 -1.48 6.61 11.67
C ASN A 105 0.01 6.26 11.76
N LEU A 106 0.41 5.41 12.72
CA LEU A 106 1.78 4.94 12.89
C LEU A 106 2.36 4.48 11.56
N SER A 107 3.55 4.95 11.22
CA SER A 107 4.30 4.49 10.04
C SER A 107 5.15 3.27 10.38
N VAL A 108 5.47 2.47 9.36
CA VAL A 108 6.36 1.32 9.54
C VAL A 108 7.75 1.75 9.97
N ALA A 109 8.20 2.95 9.57
CA ALA A 109 9.48 3.52 10.00
C ALA A 109 9.60 3.64 11.53
N GLU A 110 8.49 3.83 12.24
CA GLU A 110 8.47 3.93 13.71
C GLU A 110 8.61 2.58 14.41
N LEU A 111 8.47 1.47 13.68
CA LEU A 111 8.76 0.12 14.15
C LEU A 111 10.22 -0.30 13.92
N MET A 112 11.00 0.51 13.20
CA MET A 112 12.41 0.26 12.95
C MET A 112 13.26 0.80 14.10
N ALA A 113 14.42 0.18 14.31
CA ALA A 113 15.43 0.71 15.23
C ALA A 113 16.05 2.01 14.69
N SER A 114 16.77 2.73 15.52
CA SER A 114 17.36 4.03 15.17
C SER A 114 18.34 3.97 13.98
N ASP A 115 18.93 2.81 13.73
CA ASP A 115 19.82 2.54 12.60
C ASP A 115 19.05 2.30 11.28
N LYS A 116 17.72 2.19 11.35
CA LYS A 116 16.81 1.86 10.23
C LYS A 116 17.14 0.59 9.44
N GLY A 117 18.16 -0.14 9.87
CA GLY A 117 18.58 -1.41 9.25
C GLY A 117 18.05 -2.64 9.98
N SER A 118 17.43 -2.44 11.15
CA SER A 118 16.87 -3.51 11.98
C SER A 118 15.50 -3.13 12.54
N TRP A 119 14.75 -4.13 13.01
CA TRP A 119 13.46 -3.94 13.67
C TRP A 119 13.65 -3.63 15.16
N ASN A 120 12.83 -2.73 15.70
CA ASN A 120 12.74 -2.52 17.15
C ASN A 120 11.93 -3.66 17.78
N VAL A 121 12.64 -4.72 18.16
CA VAL A 121 12.05 -5.96 18.68
C VAL A 121 11.20 -5.71 19.92
N GLN A 122 11.65 -4.82 20.81
CA GLN A 122 10.92 -4.52 22.06
C GLN A 122 9.56 -3.90 21.78
N VAL A 123 9.49 -2.92 20.87
CA VAL A 123 8.25 -2.28 20.47
C VAL A 123 7.33 -3.29 19.80
N ILE A 124 7.88 -4.09 18.88
CA ILE A 124 7.08 -5.07 18.12
C ILE A 124 6.49 -6.14 19.06
N ASP A 125 7.30 -6.71 19.94
CA ASP A 125 6.83 -7.77 20.84
C ASP A 125 5.89 -7.25 21.94
N THR A 126 5.92 -5.95 22.25
CA THR A 126 5.00 -5.35 23.21
C THR A 126 3.63 -5.07 22.62
N TYR A 127 3.56 -4.62 21.37
CA TYR A 127 2.33 -4.08 20.79
C TYR A 127 1.62 -4.98 19.77
N PHE A 128 2.27 -6.04 19.29
CA PHE A 128 1.70 -6.91 18.26
C PHE A 128 1.50 -8.33 18.77
N LEU A 129 0.51 -9.03 18.21
CA LEU A 129 0.30 -10.45 18.52
C LEU A 129 1.53 -11.27 18.09
N PRO A 130 1.86 -12.37 18.80
CA PRO A 130 3.08 -13.15 18.54
C PRO A 130 3.27 -13.56 17.07
N HIS A 131 2.20 -13.95 16.40
CA HIS A 131 2.25 -14.33 14.98
C HIS A 131 2.50 -13.14 14.05
N GLU A 132 1.94 -11.95 14.36
CA GLU A 132 2.19 -10.72 13.61
C GLU A 132 3.61 -10.21 13.86
N ALA A 133 4.05 -10.21 15.12
CA ALA A 133 5.39 -9.83 15.50
C ALA A 133 6.45 -10.68 14.79
N GLN A 134 6.22 -11.99 14.71
CA GLN A 134 7.11 -12.90 13.98
C GLN A 134 7.16 -12.55 12.49
N GLN A 135 6.03 -12.25 11.87
CA GLN A 135 5.99 -11.88 10.46
C GLN A 135 6.64 -10.53 10.18
N ILE A 136 6.43 -9.53 11.05
CA ILE A 136 7.10 -8.24 10.94
C ILE A 136 8.61 -8.43 10.98
N LYS A 137 9.12 -9.15 11.99
CA LYS A 137 10.54 -9.41 12.17
C LYS A 137 11.17 -10.25 11.05
N ALA A 138 10.36 -11.04 10.34
CA ALA A 138 10.81 -11.84 9.20
C ALA A 138 11.00 -11.03 7.90
N ILE A 139 10.49 -9.79 7.82
CA ILE A 139 10.70 -8.93 6.66
C ILE A 139 12.14 -8.41 6.67
N PRO A 140 12.94 -8.72 5.63
CA PRO A 140 14.28 -8.19 5.53
C PRO A 140 14.25 -6.68 5.26
N LEU A 141 14.97 -5.92 6.06
CA LEU A 141 15.18 -4.50 5.83
C LEU A 141 16.42 -4.30 4.96
N CYS A 142 16.33 -3.36 4.02
CA CYS A 142 17.46 -3.01 3.18
C CYS A 142 18.44 -2.13 3.96
N VAL A 143 19.71 -2.48 3.94
CA VAL A 143 20.80 -1.68 4.57
C VAL A 143 20.97 -0.34 3.86
N VAL A 144 20.71 -0.31 2.55
CA VAL A 144 20.71 0.93 1.75
C VAL A 144 19.31 1.54 1.80
N PRO A 145 19.16 2.81 2.20
CA PRO A 145 17.87 3.48 2.22
C PRO A 145 17.22 3.46 0.84
N GLN A 146 16.11 2.77 0.73
CA GLN A 146 15.26 2.77 -0.47
C GLN A 146 13.87 3.21 -0.06
N SER A 147 13.19 3.91 -0.94
CA SER A 147 11.79 4.28 -0.69
C SER A 147 10.88 3.06 -0.72
N ASP A 148 9.81 3.12 0.06
CA ASP A 148 8.75 2.13 -0.01
C ASP A 148 8.13 2.08 -1.40
N TYR A 149 7.75 0.91 -1.87
CA TYR A 149 7.06 0.80 -3.15
C TYR A 149 5.94 -0.24 -3.14
N LEU A 150 4.93 0.03 -3.95
CA LEU A 150 3.84 -0.90 -4.19
C LEU A 150 4.23 -1.91 -5.28
N TYR A 151 3.90 -3.18 -5.08
CA TYR A 151 4.04 -4.21 -6.09
C TYR A 151 2.78 -5.06 -6.20
N TRP A 152 2.61 -5.74 -7.33
CA TRP A 152 1.49 -6.64 -7.53
C TRP A 152 1.83 -8.04 -7.03
N SER A 153 1.05 -8.56 -6.09
CA SER A 153 1.38 -9.82 -5.37
C SER A 153 1.40 -11.08 -6.25
N LEU A 154 0.91 -10.99 -7.48
CA LEU A 154 0.96 -12.09 -8.45
C LEU A 154 2.24 -12.10 -9.29
N GLU A 155 3.07 -11.07 -9.22
CA GLU A 155 4.38 -11.05 -9.87
C GLU A 155 5.38 -11.79 -8.98
N LYS A 156 5.95 -12.89 -9.53
CA LYS A 156 6.88 -13.77 -8.81
C LYS A 156 8.25 -13.14 -8.52
N ASN A 157 8.52 -11.91 -8.96
CA ASN A 157 9.86 -11.30 -8.94
C ASN A 157 9.99 -10.16 -7.95
N GLY A 158 9.75 -10.43 -6.68
CA GLY A 158 10.05 -9.50 -5.59
C GLY A 158 11.43 -9.75 -4.97
N ILE A 159 12.49 -9.89 -5.77
CA ILE A 159 13.85 -10.05 -5.26
C ILE A 159 14.50 -8.68 -5.15
N CYS A 160 14.97 -8.33 -3.95
CA CYS A 160 15.95 -7.27 -3.75
C CYS A 160 17.24 -7.65 -4.49
N GLN A 161 17.60 -6.91 -5.52
CA GLN A 161 18.99 -6.86 -5.98
C GLN A 161 19.70 -5.71 -5.30
#